data_24d8905d053e1bd6c6fca97ce65b74f2
#
_entry.id   24d8905d053e1bd6c6fca97ce65b74f2
#
_cell.length_a   1.000
_cell.length_b   1.000
_cell.length_c   1.000
_cell.angle_alpha   90.00
_cell.angle_beta   90.00
_cell.angle_gamma   90.00
#
_symmetry.space_group_name_H-M   'P 1'
#
loop_
_entity.id
_entity.type
_entity.pdbx_description
1 polymer ?
#
loop_
_entity_poly.entity_id
_entity_poly.type
_entity_poly.pdbx_seq_one_letter_code
_entity_poly.pdbx_strand_id
1 'polypeptide(L)'
;MKKTVLITGATGGIGLAFTKLLAKKGYRLLLVSSSEKRLQHLKELLLRVKPNLAVEIYAEDLAVQGAAGRLYDRIGKDGWQVDVLINNAGFGMVGAAHTLDMEKEEQMLQLLVVTPTQLCKCCLRDMYKRGSGKILNVASVGAFQPGPYTASYYASKSYLYQYSQAIRLEAKKQGVQVCTLCPGSTRTHFFEKTG
;
A
#
# COMPACT_ATOMS: atom_id res chain seq x y z
N MET A 1 11.47 -12.07 -17.83
CA MET A 1 11.79 -10.71 -17.31
C MET A 1 11.53 -10.66 -15.80
N LYS A 2 12.31 -9.87 -15.04
CA LYS A 2 12.07 -9.66 -13.59
C LYS A 2 10.76 -8.91 -13.39
N LYS A 3 9.92 -9.36 -12.44
CA LYS A 3 8.64 -8.71 -12.11
C LYS A 3 8.84 -7.39 -11.37
N THR A 4 7.98 -6.42 -11.63
CA THR A 4 7.96 -5.10 -10.98
C THR A 4 6.93 -5.07 -9.87
N VAL A 5 7.33 -4.60 -8.69
CA VAL A 5 6.47 -4.49 -7.50
C VAL A 5 6.32 -3.03 -7.10
N LEU A 6 5.09 -2.57 -7.03
CA LEU A 6 4.72 -1.28 -6.44
C LEU A 6 4.39 -1.47 -4.96
N ILE A 7 5.09 -0.77 -4.07
CA ILE A 7 4.91 -0.87 -2.61
C ILE A 7 4.58 0.50 -2.04
N THR A 8 3.38 0.66 -1.49
CA THR A 8 3.02 1.88 -0.78
C THR A 8 3.41 1.79 0.71
N GLY A 9 3.85 2.91 1.29
CA GLY A 9 4.39 2.93 2.66
C GLY A 9 5.69 2.13 2.82
N ALA A 10 6.55 2.17 1.79
CA ALA A 10 7.74 1.32 1.66
C ALA A 10 8.83 1.57 2.71
N THR A 11 8.81 2.72 3.39
CA THR A 11 9.90 3.19 4.27
C THR A 11 9.74 2.82 5.73
N GLY A 12 8.67 2.16 6.12
CA GLY A 12 8.41 1.82 7.53
C GLY A 12 7.67 0.51 7.74
N GLY A 13 7.78 -0.04 8.94
CA GLY A 13 7.02 -1.20 9.38
C GLY A 13 7.04 -2.39 8.41
N ILE A 14 5.85 -2.88 8.12
CA ILE A 14 5.61 -4.03 7.23
C ILE A 14 6.07 -3.70 5.79
N GLY A 15 5.87 -2.47 5.31
CA GLY A 15 6.31 -2.06 3.98
C GLY A 15 7.82 -2.15 3.78
N LEU A 16 8.60 -1.77 4.79
CA LEU A 16 10.06 -1.92 4.78
C LEU A 16 10.49 -3.40 4.77
N ALA A 17 9.77 -4.26 5.51
CA ALA A 17 10.03 -5.69 5.51
C ALA A 17 9.77 -6.30 4.11
N PHE A 18 8.67 -5.93 3.45
CA PHE A 18 8.40 -6.31 2.06
C PHE A 18 9.47 -5.81 1.11
N THR A 19 9.88 -4.54 1.24
CA THR A 19 10.91 -3.93 0.40
C THR A 19 12.22 -4.73 0.48
N LYS A 20 12.70 -5.04 1.69
CA LYS A 20 13.92 -5.83 1.90
C LYS A 20 13.80 -7.25 1.33
N LEU A 21 12.68 -7.93 1.60
CA LEU A 21 12.43 -9.29 1.13
C LEU A 21 12.42 -9.36 -0.41
N LEU A 22 11.73 -8.44 -1.07
CA LEU A 22 11.59 -8.43 -2.52
C LEU A 22 12.86 -7.95 -3.23
N ALA A 23 13.63 -7.05 -2.61
CA ALA A 23 14.98 -6.71 -3.04
C ALA A 23 15.89 -7.94 -3.04
N LYS A 24 15.89 -8.73 -1.96
CA LYS A 24 16.66 -9.99 -1.86
C LYS A 24 16.26 -10.95 -2.99
N LYS A 25 14.98 -11.09 -3.28
CA LYS A 25 14.44 -11.93 -4.36
C LYS A 25 14.70 -11.37 -5.78
N GLY A 26 15.23 -10.16 -5.90
CA GLY A 26 15.61 -9.56 -7.19
C GLY A 26 14.46 -8.98 -8.01
N TYR A 27 13.34 -8.65 -7.40
CA TYR A 27 12.28 -7.89 -8.05
C TYR A 27 12.75 -6.47 -8.41
N ARG A 28 12.14 -5.87 -9.44
CA ARG A 28 12.21 -4.41 -9.66
C ARG A 28 11.27 -3.73 -8.70
N LEU A 29 11.70 -2.67 -8.02
CA LEU A 29 10.96 -2.05 -6.93
C LEU A 29 10.54 -0.63 -7.29
N LEU A 30 9.26 -0.32 -7.16
CA LEU A 30 8.69 1.01 -7.19
C LEU A 30 8.23 1.34 -5.76
N LEU A 31 8.98 2.18 -5.08
CA LEU A 31 8.80 2.46 -3.66
C LEU A 31 8.09 3.80 -3.46
N VAL A 32 6.99 3.80 -2.72
CA VAL A 32 6.17 4.99 -2.46
C VAL A 32 6.13 5.33 -0.97
N SER A 33 6.33 6.59 -0.65
CA SER A 33 6.17 7.17 0.69
C SER A 33 5.99 8.69 0.57
N SER A 34 5.42 9.34 1.57
CA SER A 34 5.32 10.81 1.63
C SER A 34 6.66 11.50 1.90
N SER A 35 7.69 10.78 2.36
CA SER A 35 9.01 11.33 2.67
C SER A 35 10.04 10.97 1.62
N GLU A 36 10.39 11.92 0.77
CA GLU A 36 11.46 11.75 -0.23
C GLU A 36 12.80 11.40 0.42
N LYS A 37 13.15 12.10 1.52
CA LYS A 37 14.40 11.85 2.27
C LYS A 37 14.52 10.38 2.72
N ARG A 38 13.43 9.79 3.26
CA ARG A 38 13.44 8.37 3.68
C ARG A 38 13.51 7.43 2.48
N LEU A 39 12.85 7.75 1.39
CA LEU A 39 12.92 6.95 0.15
C LEU A 39 14.33 6.95 -0.42
N GLN A 40 14.96 8.12 -0.51
CA GLN A 40 16.32 8.25 -1.02
C GLN A 40 17.31 7.46 -0.17
N HIS A 41 17.26 7.61 1.16
CA HIS A 41 18.10 6.84 2.07
C HIS A 41 17.88 5.31 1.92
N LEU A 42 16.63 4.88 1.80
CA LEU A 42 16.30 3.45 1.58
C LEU A 42 16.85 2.96 0.24
N LYS A 43 16.72 3.73 -0.84
CA LYS A 43 17.27 3.40 -2.16
C LYS A 43 18.79 3.22 -2.10
N GLU A 44 19.49 4.15 -1.45
CA GLU A 44 20.95 4.08 -1.25
C GLU A 44 21.38 2.81 -0.49
N LEU A 45 20.70 2.49 0.62
CA LEU A 45 20.98 1.27 1.38
C LEU A 45 20.76 0.00 0.56
N LEU A 46 19.70 -0.06 -0.23
CA LEU A 46 19.41 -1.19 -1.10
C LEU A 46 20.49 -1.35 -2.20
N LEU A 47 20.92 -0.25 -2.80
CA LEU A 47 21.92 -0.26 -3.88
C LEU A 47 23.33 -0.55 -3.34
N ARG A 48 23.68 -0.18 -2.10
CA ARG A 48 24.94 -0.62 -1.46
C ARG A 48 25.01 -2.13 -1.33
N VAL A 49 23.88 -2.80 -0.99
CA VAL A 49 23.85 -4.26 -0.85
C VAL A 49 23.70 -4.96 -2.19
N LYS A 50 23.02 -4.34 -3.14
CA LYS A 50 22.74 -4.92 -4.46
C LYS A 50 22.81 -3.84 -5.56
N PRO A 51 24.02 -3.51 -6.07
CA PRO A 51 24.23 -2.41 -7.00
C PRO A 51 23.38 -2.46 -8.28
N ASN A 52 23.09 -3.66 -8.77
CA ASN A 52 22.30 -3.87 -10.00
C ASN A 52 20.78 -4.03 -9.74
N LEU A 53 20.28 -3.65 -8.56
CA LEU A 53 18.86 -3.69 -8.26
C LEU A 53 18.14 -2.52 -8.95
N ALA A 54 17.11 -2.80 -9.73
CA ALA A 54 16.26 -1.76 -10.29
C ALA A 54 15.32 -1.25 -9.18
N VAL A 55 15.54 -0.01 -8.72
CA VAL A 55 14.75 0.66 -7.69
C VAL A 55 14.39 2.05 -8.18
N GLU A 56 13.09 2.35 -8.23
CA GLU A 56 12.57 3.70 -8.46
C GLU A 56 11.79 4.16 -7.25
N ILE A 57 11.80 5.46 -6.97
CA ILE A 57 11.16 6.06 -5.81
C ILE A 57 10.15 7.11 -6.23
N TYR A 58 9.01 7.14 -5.55
CA TYR A 58 7.94 8.10 -5.77
C TYR A 58 7.57 8.74 -4.44
N ALA A 59 8.00 9.98 -4.23
CA ALA A 59 7.54 10.80 -3.12
C ALA A 59 6.13 11.28 -3.44
N GLU A 60 5.13 10.72 -2.76
CA GLU A 60 3.72 11.07 -2.93
C GLU A 60 2.99 10.89 -1.61
N ASP A 61 2.24 11.91 -1.20
CA ASP A 61 1.31 11.79 -0.07
C ASP A 61 -0.01 11.20 -0.56
N LEU A 62 -0.18 9.93 -0.29
CA LEU A 62 -1.36 9.16 -0.70
C LEU A 62 -2.61 9.45 0.14
N ALA A 63 -2.52 10.28 1.18
CA ALA A 63 -3.66 10.79 1.93
C ALA A 63 -4.35 11.97 1.21
N VAL A 64 -3.73 12.50 0.15
CA VAL A 64 -4.30 13.59 -0.65
C VAL A 64 -5.20 13.03 -1.75
N GLN A 65 -6.37 13.67 -1.94
CA GLN A 65 -7.31 13.29 -2.99
C GLN A 65 -6.66 13.29 -4.38
N GLY A 66 -6.92 12.24 -5.16
CA GLY A 66 -6.39 12.07 -6.52
C GLY A 66 -4.93 11.61 -6.59
N ALA A 67 -4.20 11.51 -5.47
CA ALA A 67 -2.79 11.12 -5.44
C ALA A 67 -2.55 9.73 -6.04
N ALA A 68 -3.44 8.78 -5.82
CA ALA A 68 -3.33 7.43 -6.38
C ALA A 68 -3.32 7.43 -7.91
N GLY A 69 -4.20 8.24 -8.54
CA GLY A 69 -4.25 8.41 -10.00
C GLY A 69 -2.98 9.05 -10.53
N ARG A 70 -2.57 10.20 -9.94
CA ARG A 70 -1.32 10.89 -10.32
C ARG A 70 -0.09 9.98 -10.23
N LEU A 71 0.02 9.23 -9.15
CA LEU A 71 1.10 8.25 -8.96
C LEU A 71 1.10 7.21 -10.07
N TYR A 72 -0.06 6.60 -10.36
CA TYR A 72 -0.14 5.54 -11.35
C TYR A 72 0.17 6.04 -12.77
N ASP A 73 -0.29 7.25 -13.11
CA ASP A 73 0.01 7.91 -14.39
C ASP A 73 1.51 8.21 -14.53
N ARG A 74 2.16 8.68 -13.45
CA ARG A 74 3.63 8.89 -13.42
C ARG A 74 4.38 7.59 -13.68
N ILE A 75 4.02 6.52 -12.98
CA ILE A 75 4.63 5.19 -13.16
C ILE A 75 4.51 4.74 -14.62
N GLY A 76 3.36 4.94 -15.25
CA GLY A 76 3.14 4.63 -16.66
C GLY A 76 3.98 5.49 -17.61
N LYS A 77 4.07 6.80 -17.36
CA LYS A 77 4.92 7.74 -18.14
C LYS A 77 6.41 7.39 -18.05
N ASP A 78 6.85 6.92 -16.90
CA ASP A 78 8.23 6.45 -16.67
C ASP A 78 8.50 5.06 -17.31
N GLY A 79 7.53 4.51 -18.04
CA GLY A 79 7.67 3.23 -18.75
C GLY A 79 7.57 1.99 -17.87
N TRP A 80 7.11 2.12 -16.62
CA TRP A 80 6.98 0.98 -15.75
C TRP A 80 5.63 0.29 -15.88
N GLN A 81 5.66 -1.03 -15.86
CA GLN A 81 4.49 -1.89 -15.75
C GLN A 81 4.47 -2.54 -14.37
N VAL A 82 3.36 -2.42 -13.66
CA VAL A 82 3.18 -3.01 -12.32
C VAL A 82 2.70 -4.45 -12.45
N ASP A 83 3.53 -5.42 -12.03
CA ASP A 83 3.17 -6.85 -11.98
C ASP A 83 2.60 -7.27 -10.63
N VAL A 84 3.05 -6.58 -9.57
CA VAL A 84 2.58 -6.81 -8.19
C VAL A 84 2.31 -5.47 -7.53
N LEU A 85 1.12 -5.32 -6.96
CA LEU A 85 0.76 -4.19 -6.11
C LEU A 85 0.75 -4.63 -4.65
N ILE A 86 1.42 -3.87 -3.77
CA ILE A 86 1.31 -4.02 -2.30
C ILE A 86 0.77 -2.73 -1.72
N ASN A 87 -0.52 -2.71 -1.42
CA ASN A 87 -1.19 -1.64 -0.69
C ASN A 87 -0.91 -1.82 0.81
N ASN A 88 0.06 -1.06 1.32
CA ASN A 88 0.49 -1.14 2.72
C ASN A 88 0.50 0.22 3.43
N ALA A 89 0.53 1.34 2.70
CA ALA A 89 0.51 2.66 3.31
C ALA A 89 -0.69 2.83 4.26
N GLY A 90 -0.44 3.44 5.40
CA GLY A 90 -1.49 3.70 6.37
C GLY A 90 -0.96 4.25 7.69
N PHE A 91 -1.85 4.87 8.43
CA PHE A 91 -1.69 5.22 9.84
C PHE A 91 -3.02 4.98 10.56
N GLY A 92 -3.01 4.96 11.89
CA GLY A 92 -4.20 4.81 12.71
C GLY A 92 -4.36 6.00 13.65
N MET A 93 -5.56 6.25 14.11
CA MET A 93 -5.88 7.24 15.14
C MET A 93 -6.53 6.56 16.32
N VAL A 94 -6.25 7.04 17.53
CA VAL A 94 -6.81 6.55 18.79
C VAL A 94 -7.46 7.72 19.52
N GLY A 95 -8.72 7.60 19.88
CA GLY A 95 -9.50 8.62 20.58
C GLY A 95 -10.99 8.33 20.51
N ALA A 96 -11.78 8.96 21.37
CA ALA A 96 -13.23 8.89 21.26
C ALA A 96 -13.69 9.51 19.93
N ALA A 97 -14.65 8.90 19.26
CA ALA A 97 -15.04 9.29 17.89
C ALA A 97 -15.40 10.77 17.75
N HIS A 98 -16.02 11.38 18.79
CA HIS A 98 -16.40 12.78 18.78
C HIS A 98 -15.25 13.77 19.08
N THR A 99 -14.06 13.28 19.45
CA THR A 99 -12.90 14.12 19.80
C THR A 99 -11.77 14.06 18.76
N LEU A 100 -11.85 13.14 17.80
CA LEU A 100 -10.84 13.03 16.77
C LEU A 100 -10.85 14.26 15.86
N ASP A 101 -9.66 14.66 15.42
CA ASP A 101 -9.50 15.72 14.43
C ASP A 101 -10.09 15.27 13.09
N MET A 102 -11.10 16.01 12.59
CA MET A 102 -11.88 15.64 11.40
C MET A 102 -11.00 15.60 10.14
N GLU A 103 -10.07 16.54 9.99
CA GLU A 103 -9.20 16.61 8.80
C GLU A 103 -8.23 15.43 8.77
N LYS A 104 -7.61 15.10 9.90
CA LYS A 104 -6.73 13.93 10.02
C LYS A 104 -7.50 12.62 9.82
N GLU A 105 -8.74 12.54 10.30
CA GLU A 105 -9.58 11.36 10.10
C GLU A 105 -9.95 11.19 8.62
N GLU A 106 -10.29 12.27 7.92
CA GLU A 106 -10.53 12.27 6.47
C GLU A 106 -9.28 11.82 5.70
N GLN A 107 -8.10 12.35 6.04
CA GLN A 107 -6.81 11.92 5.47
C GLN A 107 -6.56 10.42 5.70
N MET A 108 -6.89 9.92 6.90
CA MET A 108 -6.77 8.49 7.20
C MET A 108 -7.72 7.65 6.34
N LEU A 109 -8.98 8.06 6.20
CA LEU A 109 -9.96 7.39 5.36
C LEU A 109 -9.56 7.42 3.89
N GLN A 110 -9.07 8.57 3.39
CA GLN A 110 -8.51 8.68 2.05
C GLN A 110 -7.39 7.66 1.83
N LEU A 111 -6.44 7.56 2.77
CA LEU A 111 -5.29 6.67 2.65
C LEU A 111 -5.64 5.19 2.80
N LEU A 112 -6.58 4.83 3.69
CA LEU A 112 -6.90 3.44 4.03
C LEU A 112 -8.01 2.83 3.17
N VAL A 113 -8.87 3.66 2.57
CA VAL A 113 -10.07 3.23 1.83
C VAL A 113 -9.96 3.62 0.35
N VAL A 114 -9.92 4.93 0.07
CA VAL A 114 -10.02 5.44 -1.30
C VAL A 114 -8.77 5.11 -2.12
N THR A 115 -7.61 5.39 -1.59
CA THR A 115 -6.32 5.16 -2.26
C THR A 115 -6.09 3.71 -2.67
N PRO A 116 -6.19 2.70 -1.77
CA PRO A 116 -6.00 1.30 -2.18
C PRO A 116 -7.08 0.83 -3.16
N THR A 117 -8.32 1.32 -3.06
CA THR A 117 -9.38 1.03 -4.03
C THR A 117 -9.00 1.55 -5.42
N GLN A 118 -8.53 2.79 -5.52
CA GLN A 118 -8.10 3.40 -6.79
C GLN A 118 -6.88 2.68 -7.39
N LEU A 119 -5.86 2.39 -6.58
CA LEU A 119 -4.67 1.66 -7.04
C LEU A 119 -5.03 0.24 -7.50
N CYS A 120 -5.91 -0.47 -6.78
CA CYS A 120 -6.43 -1.76 -7.22
C CYS A 120 -7.12 -1.62 -8.58
N LYS A 121 -8.01 -0.64 -8.76
CA LYS A 121 -8.73 -0.41 -10.02
C LYS A 121 -7.78 -0.14 -11.18
N CYS A 122 -6.78 0.72 -11.00
CA CYS A 122 -5.78 1.00 -12.02
C CYS A 122 -4.97 -0.25 -12.40
N CYS A 123 -4.44 -0.96 -11.39
CA CYS A 123 -3.66 -2.17 -11.62
C CYS A 123 -4.49 -3.30 -12.24
N LEU A 124 -5.71 -3.55 -11.76
CA LEU A 124 -6.59 -4.60 -12.30
C LEU A 124 -6.90 -4.36 -13.78
N ARG A 125 -7.19 -3.11 -14.18
CA ARG A 125 -7.44 -2.77 -15.59
C ARG A 125 -6.29 -3.25 -16.50
N ASP A 126 -5.05 -3.01 -16.08
CA ASP A 126 -3.89 -3.37 -16.90
C ASP A 126 -3.50 -4.85 -16.72
N MET A 127 -3.67 -5.41 -15.52
CA MET A 127 -3.44 -6.83 -15.25
C MET A 127 -4.43 -7.73 -16.02
N TYR A 128 -5.70 -7.32 -16.15
CA TYR A 128 -6.71 -8.07 -16.93
C TYR A 128 -6.36 -8.11 -18.41
N LYS A 129 -5.90 -6.99 -18.99
CA LYS A 129 -5.43 -6.96 -20.39
C LYS A 129 -4.30 -7.95 -20.66
N ARG A 130 -3.47 -8.21 -19.63
CA ARG A 130 -2.32 -9.13 -19.73
C ARG A 130 -2.63 -10.55 -19.31
N GLY A 131 -3.79 -10.80 -18.69
CA GLY A 131 -4.13 -12.09 -18.08
C GLY A 131 -3.23 -12.48 -16.91
N SER A 132 -2.52 -11.53 -16.27
CA SER A 132 -1.58 -11.83 -15.18
C SER A 132 -1.35 -10.64 -14.29
N GLY A 133 -1.20 -10.90 -12.97
CA GLY A 133 -0.89 -9.89 -11.96
C GLY A 133 -1.11 -10.39 -10.55
N LYS A 134 -0.62 -9.64 -9.57
CA LYS A 134 -0.85 -9.94 -8.15
C LYS A 134 -1.13 -8.66 -7.37
N ILE A 135 -2.09 -8.72 -6.47
CA ILE A 135 -2.39 -7.64 -5.53
C ILE A 135 -2.35 -8.19 -4.11
N LEU A 136 -1.64 -7.51 -3.22
CA LEU A 136 -1.66 -7.74 -1.80
C LEU A 136 -2.16 -6.49 -1.09
N ASN A 137 -3.29 -6.60 -0.42
CA ASN A 137 -3.84 -5.55 0.42
C ASN A 137 -3.52 -5.86 1.90
N VAL A 138 -2.88 -4.91 2.59
CA VAL A 138 -2.56 -5.06 4.01
C VAL A 138 -3.69 -4.48 4.85
N ALA A 139 -4.59 -5.35 5.29
CA ALA A 139 -5.67 -5.04 6.22
C ALA A 139 -5.18 -5.07 7.69
N SER A 140 -5.89 -5.73 8.58
CA SER A 140 -5.56 -5.92 10.01
C SER A 140 -6.47 -7.00 10.58
N VAL A 141 -6.10 -7.61 11.71
CA VAL A 141 -7.04 -8.39 12.54
C VAL A 141 -8.22 -7.52 13.02
N GLY A 142 -8.05 -6.20 13.12
CA GLY A 142 -9.13 -5.24 13.37
C GLY A 142 -10.22 -5.22 12.30
N ALA A 143 -10.01 -5.87 11.15
CA ALA A 143 -11.05 -6.02 10.12
C ALA A 143 -12.23 -6.92 10.55
N PHE A 144 -12.07 -7.69 11.62
CA PHE A 144 -13.03 -8.75 12.02
C PHE A 144 -13.84 -8.40 13.26
N GLN A 145 -13.66 -7.21 13.83
CA GLN A 145 -14.35 -6.81 15.04
C GLN A 145 -14.48 -5.29 15.15
N PRO A 146 -15.43 -4.75 15.94
CA PRO A 146 -15.47 -3.33 16.25
C PRO A 146 -14.26 -2.94 17.12
N GLY A 147 -13.77 -1.69 16.94
CA GLY A 147 -12.65 -1.15 17.72
C GLY A 147 -13.06 0.13 18.45
N PRO A 148 -13.52 0.06 19.71
CA PRO A 148 -13.72 1.27 20.52
C PRO A 148 -12.45 2.14 20.52
N TYR A 149 -12.61 3.45 20.48
CA TYR A 149 -11.53 4.45 20.36
C TYR A 149 -10.66 4.38 19.09
N THR A 150 -10.97 3.46 18.18
CA THR A 150 -10.29 3.28 16.87
C THR A 150 -11.30 3.01 15.76
N ALA A 151 -12.51 3.54 15.88
CA ALA A 151 -13.67 3.17 15.06
C ALA A 151 -13.40 3.27 13.56
N SER A 152 -12.96 4.41 13.07
CA SER A 152 -12.72 4.66 11.64
C SER A 152 -11.57 3.82 11.09
N TYR A 153 -10.54 3.54 11.88
CA TYR A 153 -9.46 2.65 11.48
C TYR A 153 -9.95 1.20 11.29
N TYR A 154 -10.68 0.65 12.28
CA TYR A 154 -11.22 -0.71 12.18
C TYR A 154 -12.22 -0.85 11.04
N ALA A 155 -13.13 0.14 10.89
CA ALA A 155 -14.07 0.19 9.78
C ALA A 155 -13.35 0.23 8.41
N SER A 156 -12.29 1.03 8.28
CA SER A 156 -11.46 1.10 7.07
C SER A 156 -10.81 -0.25 6.74
N LYS A 157 -10.32 -0.96 7.76
CA LYS A 157 -9.70 -2.29 7.57
C LYS A 157 -10.73 -3.36 7.24
N SER A 158 -11.95 -3.27 7.79
CA SER A 158 -13.09 -4.11 7.40
C SER A 158 -13.50 -3.86 5.94
N TYR A 159 -13.58 -2.58 5.53
CA TYR A 159 -13.82 -2.22 4.13
C TYR A 159 -12.78 -2.88 3.21
N LEU A 160 -11.48 -2.66 3.49
CA LEU A 160 -10.41 -3.17 2.64
C LEU A 160 -10.41 -4.70 2.56
N TYR A 161 -10.72 -5.38 3.67
CA TYR A 161 -10.87 -6.82 3.69
C TYR A 161 -12.01 -7.29 2.78
N GLN A 162 -13.23 -6.76 2.97
CA GLN A 162 -14.41 -7.14 2.19
C GLN A 162 -14.23 -6.81 0.69
N TYR A 163 -13.73 -5.61 0.39
CA TYR A 163 -13.41 -5.21 -0.97
C TYR A 163 -12.42 -6.20 -1.63
N SER A 164 -11.38 -6.58 -0.89
CA SER A 164 -10.37 -7.53 -1.40
C SER A 164 -10.96 -8.91 -1.67
N GLN A 165 -11.90 -9.41 -0.83
CA GLN A 165 -12.57 -10.69 -1.08
C GLN A 165 -13.43 -10.64 -2.35
N ALA A 166 -14.16 -9.54 -2.56
CA ALA A 166 -14.98 -9.37 -3.75
C ALA A 166 -14.13 -9.36 -5.03
N ILE A 167 -13.15 -8.46 -5.11
CA ILE A 167 -12.28 -8.36 -6.30
C ILE A 167 -11.41 -9.62 -6.53
N ARG A 168 -11.12 -10.40 -5.50
CA ARG A 168 -10.43 -11.69 -5.63
C ARG A 168 -11.22 -12.66 -6.49
N LEU A 169 -12.54 -12.73 -6.30
CA LEU A 169 -13.41 -13.62 -7.08
C LEU A 169 -13.50 -13.17 -8.54
N GLU A 170 -13.62 -11.87 -8.76
CA GLU A 170 -13.63 -11.27 -10.10
C GLU A 170 -12.29 -11.50 -10.83
N ALA A 171 -11.17 -11.20 -10.15
CA ALA A 171 -9.82 -11.27 -10.69
C ALA A 171 -9.37 -12.70 -11.03
N LYS A 172 -9.85 -13.70 -10.30
CA LYS A 172 -9.48 -15.10 -10.52
C LYS A 172 -9.78 -15.56 -11.96
N LYS A 173 -10.92 -15.14 -12.52
CA LYS A 173 -11.34 -15.46 -13.90
C LYS A 173 -10.45 -14.80 -14.95
N GLN A 174 -9.71 -13.76 -14.57
CA GLN A 174 -8.82 -12.98 -15.44
C GLN A 174 -7.33 -13.31 -15.25
N GLY A 175 -7.01 -14.42 -14.56
CA GLY A 175 -5.63 -14.84 -14.31
C GLY A 175 -4.87 -13.97 -13.30
N VAL A 176 -5.58 -13.12 -12.52
CA VAL A 176 -4.99 -12.24 -11.52
C VAL A 176 -5.26 -12.75 -10.11
N GLN A 177 -4.24 -12.70 -9.26
CA GLN A 177 -4.32 -13.14 -7.86
C GLN A 177 -4.47 -11.93 -6.94
N VAL A 178 -5.48 -11.96 -6.07
CA VAL A 178 -5.66 -10.97 -5.01
C VAL A 178 -5.60 -11.67 -3.66
N CYS A 179 -4.76 -11.15 -2.75
CA CYS A 179 -4.63 -11.64 -1.39
C CYS A 179 -4.81 -10.48 -0.39
N THR A 180 -5.26 -10.82 0.80
CA THR A 180 -5.33 -9.88 1.93
C THR A 180 -4.46 -10.41 3.05
N LEU A 181 -3.57 -9.58 3.58
CA LEU A 181 -2.81 -9.83 4.78
C LEU A 181 -3.49 -9.11 5.95
N CYS A 182 -3.84 -9.85 7.00
CA CYS A 182 -4.44 -9.29 8.21
C CYS A 182 -3.48 -9.46 9.39
N PRO A 183 -2.46 -8.59 9.52
CA PRO A 183 -1.50 -8.70 10.60
C PRO A 183 -2.16 -8.38 11.93
N GLY A 184 -1.68 -9.05 12.99
CA GLY A 184 -1.95 -8.70 14.37
C GLY A 184 -1.13 -7.49 14.82
N SER A 185 -1.10 -7.23 16.12
CA SER A 185 -0.29 -6.17 16.70
C SER A 185 1.18 -6.37 16.33
N THR A 186 1.73 -5.45 15.58
CA THR A 186 3.12 -5.47 15.11
C THR A 186 3.85 -4.30 15.77
N ARG A 187 5.06 -4.52 16.30
CA ARG A 187 5.90 -3.42 16.81
C ARG A 187 6.32 -2.52 15.65
N THR A 188 5.53 -1.47 15.42
CA THR A 188 5.79 -0.42 14.42
C THR A 188 5.36 0.92 15.01
N HIS A 189 5.91 2.02 14.51
CA HIS A 189 5.48 3.39 14.86
C HIS A 189 4.11 3.79 14.26
N PHE A 190 3.22 2.82 14.05
CA PHE A 190 1.96 3.02 13.33
C PHE A 190 0.98 3.91 14.09
N PHE A 191 0.92 3.77 15.42
CA PHE A 191 0.06 4.56 16.31
C PHE A 191 0.79 5.71 17.00
N GLU A 192 2.11 5.83 16.89
CA GLU A 192 2.89 6.90 17.53
C GLU A 192 2.72 8.28 16.85
N LYS A 193 2.08 8.33 15.67
CA LYS A 193 1.83 9.57 14.94
C LYS A 193 0.51 10.25 15.31
N THR A 194 -0.19 9.76 16.31
CA THR A 194 -1.57 10.17 16.64
C THR A 194 -1.68 10.90 17.98
N GLY A 195 -0.54 11.39 18.53
CA GLY A 195 -0.51 12.25 19.72
C GLY A 195 -1.08 13.62 19.49
#